data_417b8c7c2118998915ee4aa5fd846525
#
_entry.id   417b8c7c2118998915ee4aa5fd846525
#
_cell.length_a   1.000
_cell.length_b   1.000
_cell.length_c   1.000
_cell.angle_alpha   90.00
_cell.angle_beta   90.00
_cell.angle_gamma   90.00
#
_symmetry.space_group_name_H-M   'P 1'
#
loop_
_entity.id
_entity.type
_entity.pdbx_description
1 polymer ?
#
loop_
_entity_poly.entity_id
_entity_poly.type
_entity_poly.pdbx_seq_one_letter_code
_entity_poly.pdbx_strand_id
1 'polypeptide(L)'
;MVQVFINSRTEFAVINLDKVVYLKADGNYTDFYFNDGKTKTHLSTLSSFLTDIEIAYAESNIPSPFFRMGRSYIVNTEYVASVNILNGVLTFESEIIKPIISNKP
;
A
#
# COMPACT_ATOMS: atom_id res chain seq x y z
N MET A 1 16.24 -2.13 -2.83
CA MET A 1 15.11 -1.21 -2.93
C MET A 1 14.19 -1.64 -4.05
N VAL A 2 12.93 -1.86 -3.76
CA VAL A 2 11.95 -2.26 -4.76
C VAL A 2 11.11 -1.04 -5.14
N GLN A 3 10.92 -0.84 -6.45
CA GLN A 3 10.24 0.33 -6.98
C GLN A 3 9.16 -0.06 -7.98
N VAL A 4 8.11 0.75 -8.05
CA VAL A 4 7.17 0.71 -9.16
C VAL A 4 7.19 2.05 -9.87
N PHE A 5 6.94 2.00 -11.18
CA PHE A 5 6.92 3.18 -12.03
C PHE A 5 5.48 3.47 -12.42
N ILE A 6 5.09 4.74 -12.27
CA ILE A 6 3.82 5.22 -12.78
C ILE A 6 4.13 6.00 -14.04
N ASN A 7 3.59 5.55 -15.15
CA ASN A 7 3.82 6.19 -16.44
C ASN A 7 2.48 6.33 -17.16
N SER A 8 1.94 7.52 -17.14
CA SER A 8 0.69 7.85 -17.80
C SER A 8 0.90 9.06 -18.72
N ARG A 9 -0.17 9.50 -19.38
CA ARG A 9 -0.11 10.66 -20.26
C ARG A 9 0.31 11.94 -19.54
N THR A 10 -0.05 12.05 -18.27
CA THR A 10 0.09 13.29 -17.50
C THR A 10 1.07 13.17 -16.35
N GLU A 11 1.57 11.96 -16.09
CA GLU A 11 2.41 11.75 -14.92
C GLU A 11 3.47 10.67 -15.18
N PHE A 12 4.66 10.94 -14.70
CA PHE A 12 5.71 9.93 -14.55
C PHE A 12 6.20 10.01 -13.11
N ALA A 13 6.12 8.91 -12.39
CA ALA A 13 6.57 8.86 -11.00
C ALA A 13 7.26 7.53 -10.71
N VAL A 14 8.21 7.58 -9.78
CA VAL A 14 8.90 6.40 -9.25
C VAL A 14 8.53 6.30 -7.78
N ILE A 15 7.99 5.16 -7.39
CA ILE A 15 7.59 4.92 -6.00
C ILE A 15 8.52 3.90 -5.37
N ASN A 16 9.19 4.31 -4.30
CA ASN A 16 9.99 3.40 -3.47
C ASN A 16 9.04 2.65 -2.53
N LEU A 17 8.83 1.37 -2.81
CA LEU A 17 7.89 0.55 -2.07
C LEU A 17 8.31 0.33 -0.62
N ASP A 18 9.59 0.45 -0.31
CA ASP A 18 10.07 0.31 1.07
C ASP A 18 9.51 1.40 1.99
N LYS A 19 9.08 2.52 1.43
CA LYS A 19 8.54 3.64 2.17
C LYS A 19 7.01 3.68 2.20
N VAL A 20 6.37 2.77 1.51
CA VAL A 20 4.91 2.72 1.46
C VAL A 20 4.39 1.87 2.61
N VAL A 21 3.50 2.46 3.41
CA VAL A 21 2.89 1.78 4.56
C VAL A 21 1.65 1.03 4.13
N TYR A 22 0.77 1.70 3.41
CA TYR A 22 -0.41 1.04 2.85
C TYR A 22 -0.96 1.83 1.68
N LEU A 23 -1.83 1.18 0.91
CA LEU A 23 -2.58 1.79 -0.18
C LEU A 23 -4.07 1.68 0.13
N LYS A 24 -4.83 2.70 -0.25
CA LYS A 24 -6.28 2.73 -0.07
C LYS A 24 -6.96 3.07 -1.38
N ALA A 25 -7.98 2.29 -1.73
CA ALA A 25 -8.80 2.56 -2.90
C ALA A 25 -9.68 3.79 -2.69
N ASP A 26 -9.78 4.62 -3.72
CA ASP A 26 -10.63 5.82 -3.74
C ASP A 26 -11.19 5.98 -5.15
N GLY A 27 -12.30 5.30 -5.42
CA GLY A 27 -12.90 5.28 -6.75
C GLY A 27 -11.93 4.68 -7.78
N ASN A 28 -11.62 5.44 -8.83
CA ASN A 28 -10.68 5.03 -9.87
C ASN A 28 -9.23 5.36 -9.51
N TYR A 29 -9.02 5.91 -8.32
CA TYR A 29 -7.70 6.32 -7.83
C TYR A 29 -7.26 5.42 -6.70
N THR A 30 -5.98 5.46 -6.40
CA THR A 30 -5.39 4.80 -5.24
C THR A 30 -4.54 5.80 -4.49
N ASP A 31 -4.75 5.87 -3.18
CA ASP A 31 -3.96 6.70 -2.28
C ASP A 31 -2.81 5.87 -1.70
N PHE A 32 -1.59 6.38 -1.85
CA PHE A 32 -0.39 5.78 -1.27
C PHE A 32 -0.03 6.54 -0.02
N TYR A 33 0.08 5.83 1.09
CA TYR A 33 0.46 6.40 2.38
C TYR A 33 1.88 6.00 2.71
N PHE A 34 2.73 7.01 2.91
CA PHE A 34 4.17 6.83 3.11
C PHE A 34 4.55 6.94 4.58
N ASN A 35 5.71 6.39 4.93
CA ASN A 35 6.20 6.34 6.31
C ASN A 35 6.57 7.69 6.89
N ASP A 36 6.67 8.74 6.07
CA ASP A 36 6.90 10.12 6.51
C ASP A 36 5.59 10.89 6.76
N GLY A 37 4.45 10.23 6.66
CA GLY A 37 3.14 10.84 6.84
C GLY A 37 2.55 11.45 5.60
N LYS A 38 3.26 11.46 4.49
CA LYS A 38 2.76 12.00 3.23
C LYS A 38 1.85 11.01 2.53
N THR A 39 0.92 11.56 1.74
CA THR A 39 -0.01 10.79 0.91
C THR A 39 0.08 11.27 -0.51
N LYS A 40 0.07 10.36 -1.46
CA LYS A 40 -0.02 10.68 -2.88
C LYS A 40 -1.09 9.83 -3.53
N THR A 41 -1.86 10.46 -4.42
CA THR A 41 -2.95 9.81 -5.13
C THR A 41 -2.56 9.63 -6.59
N HIS A 42 -2.79 8.44 -7.10
CA HIS A 42 -2.48 8.09 -8.49
C HIS A 42 -3.70 7.46 -9.16
N LEU A 43 -3.84 7.70 -10.44
CA LEU A 43 -4.96 7.18 -11.23
C LEU A 43 -4.68 5.75 -11.65
N SER A 44 -5.18 4.81 -10.91
CA SER A 44 -5.31 3.39 -11.26
C SER A 44 -6.01 2.68 -10.11
N THR A 45 -6.43 1.45 -10.37
CA THR A 45 -7.13 0.65 -9.38
C THR A 45 -6.16 -0.03 -8.44
N LEU A 46 -6.67 -0.39 -7.26
CA LEU A 46 -5.90 -1.13 -6.27
C LEU A 46 -5.39 -2.47 -6.84
N SER A 47 -6.23 -3.17 -7.60
CA SER A 47 -5.85 -4.44 -8.20
C SER A 47 -4.71 -4.29 -9.21
N SER A 48 -4.74 -3.21 -10.00
CA SER A 48 -3.66 -2.92 -10.95
C SER A 48 -2.34 -2.67 -10.23
N PHE A 49 -2.36 -1.87 -9.17
CA PHE A 49 -1.15 -1.62 -8.39
C PHE A 49 -0.65 -2.86 -7.68
N LEU A 50 -1.54 -3.71 -7.19
CA LEU A 50 -1.11 -4.97 -6.56
C LEU A 50 -0.35 -5.85 -7.55
N THR A 51 -0.85 -5.95 -8.78
CA THR A 51 -0.14 -6.69 -9.84
C THR A 51 1.24 -6.12 -10.09
N ASP A 52 1.35 -4.79 -10.22
CA ASP A 52 2.63 -4.13 -10.44
C ASP A 52 3.60 -4.35 -9.28
N ILE A 53 3.10 -4.27 -8.06
CA ILE A 53 3.91 -4.52 -6.86
C ILE A 53 4.42 -5.95 -6.84
N GLU A 54 3.56 -6.92 -7.11
CA GLU A 54 3.95 -8.33 -7.12
C GLU A 54 5.00 -8.63 -8.19
N ILE A 55 4.86 -8.03 -9.37
CA ILE A 55 5.85 -8.16 -10.44
C ILE A 55 7.19 -7.57 -10.00
N ALA A 56 7.18 -6.39 -9.39
CA ALA A 56 8.41 -5.72 -8.96
C ALA A 56 9.19 -6.56 -7.94
N TYR A 57 8.49 -7.17 -6.98
CA TYR A 57 9.13 -8.03 -6.00
C TYR A 57 9.61 -9.34 -6.62
N ALA A 58 8.82 -9.92 -7.53
CA ALA A 58 9.24 -11.15 -8.23
C ALA A 58 10.51 -10.92 -9.04
N GLU A 59 10.62 -9.80 -9.74
CA GLU A 59 11.82 -9.46 -10.51
C GLU A 59 13.03 -9.23 -9.62
N SER A 60 12.81 -8.83 -8.38
CA SER A 60 13.87 -8.61 -7.39
C SER A 60 14.22 -9.86 -6.61
N ASN A 61 13.52 -10.98 -6.83
CA ASN A 61 13.68 -12.23 -6.08
C ASN A 61 13.49 -12.06 -4.57
N ILE A 62 12.58 -11.17 -4.18
CA ILE A 62 12.27 -10.89 -2.78
C ILE A 62 10.79 -11.17 -2.58
N PRO A 63 10.41 -11.91 -1.52
CA PRO A 63 8.99 -12.09 -1.20
C PRO A 63 8.33 -10.75 -0.93
N SER A 64 7.15 -10.53 -1.50
CA SER A 64 6.43 -9.28 -1.29
C SER A 64 5.86 -9.21 0.12
N PRO A 65 6.10 -8.09 0.85
CA PRO A 65 5.46 -7.88 2.14
C PRO A 65 4.04 -7.29 2.00
N PHE A 66 3.62 -6.97 0.78
CA PHE A 66 2.31 -6.38 0.55
C PHE A 66 1.26 -7.46 0.38
N PHE A 67 0.11 -7.26 1.02
CA PHE A 67 -1.02 -8.13 0.74
C PHE A 67 -2.33 -7.33 0.82
N ARG A 68 -3.33 -7.85 0.13
CA ARG A 68 -4.62 -7.18 0.05
C ARG A 68 -5.48 -7.53 1.26
N MET A 69 -6.05 -6.49 1.88
CA MET A 69 -7.01 -6.63 2.96
C MET A 69 -8.36 -6.10 2.49
N GLY A 70 -9.27 -7.02 2.23
CA GLY A 70 -10.58 -6.66 1.73
C GLY A 70 -10.54 -6.00 0.37
N ARG A 71 -11.53 -5.14 0.11
CA ARG A 71 -11.67 -4.49 -1.19
C ARG A 71 -10.89 -3.19 -1.30
N SER A 72 -10.57 -2.59 -0.17
CA SER A 72 -10.15 -1.18 -0.14
C SER A 72 -8.70 -0.96 0.22
N TYR A 73 -7.99 -1.97 0.70
CA TYR A 73 -6.64 -1.78 1.21
C TYR A 73 -5.64 -2.80 0.69
N ILE A 74 -4.41 -2.33 0.47
CA ILE A 74 -3.21 -3.16 0.37
C ILE A 74 -2.27 -2.66 1.46
N VAL A 75 -1.76 -3.56 2.29
CA VAL A 75 -0.91 -3.18 3.42
C VAL A 75 0.48 -3.77 3.29
N ASN A 76 1.47 -3.00 3.74
CA ASN A 76 2.85 -3.45 3.84
C ASN A 76 3.05 -4.03 5.23
N THR A 77 3.23 -5.35 5.31
CA THR A 77 3.34 -6.06 6.58
C THR A 77 4.54 -5.66 7.40
N GLU A 78 5.56 -5.07 6.79
CA GLU A 78 6.73 -4.60 7.52
C GLU A 78 6.41 -3.45 8.48
N TYR A 79 5.31 -2.75 8.27
CA TYR A 79 4.88 -1.65 9.12
C TYR A 79 3.77 -2.03 10.08
N VAL A 80 3.28 -3.27 10.02
CA VAL A 80 2.18 -3.70 10.87
C VAL A 80 2.69 -4.03 12.26
N ALA A 81 2.16 -3.36 13.29
CA ALA A 81 2.50 -3.64 14.68
C ALA A 81 1.62 -4.74 15.25
N SER A 82 0.33 -4.72 14.93
CA SER A 82 -0.60 -5.72 15.44
C SER A 82 -1.82 -5.86 14.56
N VAL A 83 -2.44 -7.02 14.63
CA VAL A 83 -3.72 -7.30 13.98
C VAL A 83 -4.69 -7.81 15.04
N ASN A 84 -5.82 -7.14 15.19
CA ASN A 84 -6.90 -7.61 16.06
C ASN A 84 -7.96 -8.27 15.19
N ILE A 85 -7.97 -9.57 15.18
CA ILE A 85 -8.86 -10.35 14.31
C ILE A 85 -10.31 -10.19 14.72
N LEU A 86 -10.58 -10.13 16.02
CA LEU A 86 -11.95 -10.02 16.53
C LEU A 86 -12.59 -8.70 16.15
N ASN A 87 -11.85 -7.62 16.21
CA ASN A 87 -12.35 -6.27 15.91
C ASN A 87 -12.09 -5.85 14.46
N GLY A 88 -11.34 -6.64 13.70
CA GLY A 88 -10.98 -6.28 12.34
C GLY A 88 -10.12 -5.03 12.25
N VAL A 89 -9.24 -4.81 13.23
CA VAL A 89 -8.42 -3.61 13.33
C VAL A 89 -6.96 -3.94 13.10
N LEU A 90 -6.31 -3.16 12.25
CA LEU A 90 -4.89 -3.25 11.96
C LEU A 90 -4.20 -2.01 12.51
N THR A 91 -3.13 -2.21 13.29
CA THR A 91 -2.37 -1.12 13.87
C THR A 91 -0.97 -1.11 13.28
N PHE A 92 -0.52 0.08 12.90
CA PHE A 92 0.80 0.27 12.31
C PHE A 92 1.82 0.74 13.36
N GLU A 93 3.09 0.44 13.12
CA GLU A 93 4.18 0.77 14.05
C GLU A 93 4.48 2.26 14.12
N SER A 94 4.28 2.98 13.02
CA SER A 94 4.65 4.38 12.94
C SER A 94 3.66 5.26 13.69
N GLU A 95 4.19 6.16 14.53
CA GLU A 95 3.38 7.18 15.19
C GLU A 95 3.03 8.33 14.26
N ILE A 96 3.79 8.51 13.18
CA ILE A 96 3.55 9.56 12.19
C ILE A 96 2.27 9.26 11.43
N ILE A 97 2.05 7.99 11.14
CA ILE A 97 0.86 7.51 10.44
C ILE A 97 0.06 6.74 11.47
N LYS A 98 -1.13 7.25 11.76
CA LYS A 98 -2.02 6.66 12.78
C LYS A 98 -3.28 6.05 12.18
N PRO A 99 -3.28 5.53 10.99
CA PRO A 99 -4.49 4.95 10.45
C PRO A 99 -4.80 3.66 11.18
N ILE A 100 -6.05 3.51 11.51
CA ILE A 100 -6.58 2.25 11.98
C ILE A 100 -7.48 1.77 10.88
N ILE A 101 -7.14 0.64 10.31
CA ILE A 101 -7.95 0.03 9.26
C ILE A 101 -8.94 -0.88 9.94
N SER A 102 -10.21 -0.50 9.88
CA SER A 102 -11.29 -1.31 10.41
C SER A 102 -11.89 -2.12 9.27
N ASN A 103 -11.92 -3.43 9.44
CA ASN A 103 -12.51 -4.34 8.47
C ASN A 103 -13.77 -4.94 9.06
N LYS A 104 -14.77 -4.10 9.29
CA LYS A 104 -16.04 -4.58 9.80
C LYS A 104 -16.87 -5.20 8.68
N PRO A 105 -17.50 -6.32 8.94
CA PRO A 105 -18.44 -6.91 8.00
C PRO A 105 -19.65 -6.01 7.75
#